data_045342573ec68a6aebb46432e303a024
#
_entry.id   045342573ec68a6aebb46432e303a024
#
_cell.length_a   1.000
_cell.length_b   1.000
_cell.length_c   1.000
_cell.angle_alpha   90.00
_cell.angle_beta   90.00
_cell.angle_gamma   90.00
#
_symmetry.space_group_name_H-M   'P 1'
#
loop_
_entity.id
_entity.type
_entity.pdbx_description
1 polymer ?
#
loop_
_entity_poly.entity_id
_entity_poly.type
_entity_poly.pdbx_seq_one_letter_code
_entity_poly.pdbx_strand_id
1 'polypeptide(L)'
;MVSIPETTFFKEPYRPQFHFSPTEMWMNDPNGLVYNDGIYHLFYQYYPEDIVWGPMHWGHATSKDLVYWEHKPIALFPDENGYIFSGSAVLDKNNTSGLGTLDNPPLVAIFTYHDINKEKDGSNDFQTQGIAYS
;
A
#
# COMPACT_ATOMS: atom_id res chain seq x y z
N MET A 1 -10.54 -26.63 -25.72
CA MET A 1 -9.87 -26.25 -24.46
C MET A 1 -9.10 -24.98 -24.76
N VAL A 2 -9.54 -23.86 -24.22
CA VAL A 2 -8.77 -22.59 -24.28
C VAL A 2 -7.65 -22.74 -23.24
N SER A 3 -6.40 -22.84 -23.69
CA SER A 3 -5.26 -22.80 -22.77
C SER A 3 -5.23 -21.42 -22.11
N ILE A 4 -5.43 -21.36 -20.80
CA ILE A 4 -5.14 -20.16 -20.01
C ILE A 4 -3.63 -19.90 -20.19
N PRO A 5 -3.21 -18.71 -20.67
CA PRO A 5 -1.78 -18.42 -20.78
C PRO A 5 -1.15 -18.55 -19.39
N GLU A 6 -0.04 -19.28 -19.31
CA GLU A 6 0.79 -19.38 -18.12
C GLU A 6 1.17 -17.94 -17.73
N THR A 7 0.78 -17.52 -16.54
CA THR A 7 1.09 -16.16 -16.05
C THR A 7 2.61 -15.99 -16.05
N THR A 8 3.10 -15.04 -16.81
CA THR A 8 4.55 -14.77 -16.97
C THR A 8 5.10 -13.79 -15.94
N PHE A 9 4.32 -13.48 -14.89
CA PHE A 9 4.74 -12.62 -13.79
C PHE A 9 6.06 -13.09 -13.18
N PHE A 10 6.93 -12.14 -12.83
CA PHE A 10 8.25 -12.38 -12.21
C PHE A 10 9.27 -13.12 -13.08
N LYS A 11 9.02 -13.27 -14.40
CA LYS A 11 9.94 -13.90 -15.37
C LYS A 11 10.56 -12.91 -16.36
N GLU A 12 10.28 -11.62 -16.21
CA GLU A 12 10.77 -10.59 -17.12
C GLU A 12 12.31 -10.45 -16.99
N PRO A 13 13.04 -10.15 -18.09
CA PRO A 13 14.51 -10.14 -18.10
C PRO A 13 15.19 -9.25 -17.06
N TYR A 14 14.54 -8.15 -16.66
CA TYR A 14 15.08 -7.18 -15.70
C TYR A 14 14.36 -7.18 -14.36
N ARG A 15 13.51 -8.17 -14.11
CA ARG A 15 12.81 -8.32 -12.83
C ARG A 15 13.82 -8.50 -11.69
N PRO A 16 13.75 -7.69 -10.61
CA PRO A 16 14.56 -7.92 -9.41
C PRO A 16 14.37 -9.33 -8.86
N GLN A 17 15.47 -9.98 -8.44
CA GLN A 17 15.43 -11.35 -7.92
C GLN A 17 15.36 -11.40 -6.39
N PHE A 18 15.81 -10.35 -5.70
CA PHE A 18 15.89 -10.30 -4.24
C PHE A 18 15.04 -9.19 -3.63
N HIS A 19 14.84 -8.10 -4.38
CA HIS A 19 14.05 -6.98 -3.91
C HIS A 19 12.57 -7.23 -4.20
N PHE A 20 11.73 -6.77 -3.30
CA PHE A 20 10.29 -6.72 -3.54
C PHE A 20 9.99 -5.93 -4.82
N SER A 21 9.04 -6.42 -5.59
CA SER A 21 8.45 -5.71 -6.72
C SER A 21 6.98 -6.11 -6.86
N PRO A 22 6.09 -5.23 -7.35
CA PRO A 22 4.70 -5.59 -7.60
C PRO A 22 4.62 -6.64 -8.72
N THR A 23 3.48 -7.29 -8.87
CA THR A 23 3.24 -8.20 -10.00
C THR A 23 3.39 -7.48 -11.33
N GLU A 24 2.84 -6.29 -11.42
CA GLU A 24 2.83 -5.44 -12.61
C GLU A 24 2.55 -3.98 -12.22
N MET A 25 2.57 -3.07 -13.19
CA MET A 25 2.22 -1.67 -13.09
C MET A 25 3.17 -0.82 -12.24
N TRP A 26 2.78 0.41 -11.93
CA TRP A 26 3.63 1.39 -11.25
C TRP A 26 3.76 1.14 -9.75
N MET A 27 4.96 1.24 -9.26
CA MET A 27 5.29 1.24 -7.83
C MET A 27 6.36 2.29 -7.53
N ASN A 28 6.25 2.95 -6.36
CA ASN A 28 7.33 3.77 -5.80
C ASN A 28 7.51 3.49 -4.28
N ASP A 29 7.24 4.43 -3.39
CA ASP A 29 7.64 4.38 -1.98
C ASP A 29 7.10 3.16 -1.22
N PRO A 30 7.93 2.46 -0.43
CA PRO A 30 7.44 1.55 0.59
C PRO A 30 6.77 2.33 1.72
N ASN A 31 5.66 1.82 2.23
CA ASN A 31 4.83 2.44 3.25
C ASN A 31 4.48 1.43 4.35
N GLY A 32 4.10 1.92 5.51
CA GLY A 32 3.40 1.15 6.52
C GLY A 32 4.09 -0.16 6.92
N LEU A 33 5.44 -0.20 6.92
CA LEU A 33 6.20 -1.38 7.33
C LEU A 33 5.89 -1.74 8.78
N VAL A 34 5.28 -2.89 9.00
CA VAL A 34 4.89 -3.33 10.34
C VAL A 34 5.01 -4.86 10.48
N TYR A 35 5.39 -5.30 11.68
CA TYR A 35 5.42 -6.71 12.05
C TYR A 35 4.32 -7.02 13.05
N ASN A 36 3.51 -8.03 12.74
CA ASN A 36 2.46 -8.50 13.62
C ASN A 36 2.34 -10.04 13.55
N ASP A 37 2.38 -10.68 14.70
CA ASP A 37 2.14 -12.13 14.89
C ASP A 37 2.87 -13.05 13.88
N GLY A 38 4.17 -12.82 13.72
CA GLY A 38 5.02 -13.61 12.82
C GLY A 38 4.97 -13.19 11.35
N ILE A 39 4.22 -12.16 11.01
CA ILE A 39 4.06 -11.68 9.64
C ILE A 39 4.60 -10.25 9.51
N TYR A 40 5.43 -10.03 8.52
CA TYR A 40 5.84 -8.71 8.06
C TYR A 40 4.82 -8.21 7.04
N HIS A 41 4.31 -7.02 7.24
CA HIS A 41 3.45 -6.33 6.29
C HIS A 41 4.26 -5.23 5.60
N LEU A 42 4.13 -5.16 4.29
CA LEU A 42 4.64 -4.09 3.45
C LEU A 42 3.47 -3.49 2.68
N PHE A 43 3.24 -2.22 2.87
CA PHE A 43 2.41 -1.45 1.95
C PHE A 43 3.32 -0.64 1.03
N TYR A 44 2.80 -0.17 -0.09
CA TYR A 44 3.59 0.58 -1.05
C TYR A 44 2.71 1.45 -1.93
N GLN A 45 3.27 2.56 -2.40
CA GLN A 45 2.62 3.39 -3.41
C GLN A 45 2.43 2.57 -4.67
N TYR A 46 1.21 2.51 -5.15
CA TYR A 46 0.83 1.64 -6.26
C TYR A 46 -0.20 2.32 -7.17
N TYR A 47 0.02 2.23 -8.48
CA TYR A 47 -0.99 2.59 -9.47
C TYR A 47 -1.30 1.36 -10.32
N PRO A 48 -2.51 0.77 -10.19
CA PRO A 48 -2.84 -0.52 -10.81
C PRO A 48 -3.21 -0.44 -12.29
N GLU A 49 -3.36 0.75 -12.86
CA GLU A 49 -3.92 0.90 -14.20
C GLU A 49 -2.86 1.22 -15.27
N ASP A 50 -1.64 1.65 -14.89
CA ASP A 50 -0.60 2.01 -15.86
C ASP A 50 0.82 1.82 -15.29
N ILE A 51 1.81 1.83 -16.18
CA ILE A 51 3.25 1.79 -15.89
C ILE A 51 3.86 3.16 -15.64
N VAL A 52 3.08 4.23 -15.67
CA VAL A 52 3.45 5.60 -15.32
C VAL A 52 2.75 6.02 -14.03
N TRP A 53 3.28 7.06 -13.38
CA TRP A 53 2.68 7.61 -12.17
C TRP A 53 1.24 8.10 -12.41
N GLY A 54 0.35 7.80 -11.48
CA GLY A 54 -1.07 8.16 -11.58
C GLY A 54 -1.75 8.20 -10.21
N PRO A 55 -3.07 8.02 -10.12
CA PRO A 55 -3.80 7.99 -8.86
C PRO A 55 -3.27 6.91 -7.91
N MET A 56 -2.50 7.33 -6.90
CA MET A 56 -1.83 6.43 -5.99
C MET A 56 -2.77 5.73 -5.02
N HIS A 57 -2.56 4.44 -4.89
CA HIS A 57 -3.15 3.52 -3.93
C HIS A 57 -2.09 3.07 -2.94
N TRP A 58 -2.47 2.37 -1.87
CA TRP A 58 -1.56 1.50 -1.15
C TRP A 58 -1.76 0.06 -1.60
N GLY A 59 -0.78 -0.48 -2.33
CA GLY A 59 -0.63 -1.90 -2.51
C GLY A 59 -0.25 -2.57 -1.19
N HIS A 60 -0.42 -3.89 -1.08
CA HIS A 60 -0.12 -4.65 0.13
C HIS A 60 0.55 -5.97 -0.21
N ALA A 61 1.55 -6.32 0.56
CA ALA A 61 2.18 -7.63 0.54
C ALA A 61 2.55 -8.08 1.94
N THR A 62 2.65 -9.40 2.14
CA THR A 62 3.04 -9.99 3.42
C THR A 62 4.19 -10.98 3.23
N SER A 63 5.04 -11.11 4.27
CA SER A 63 6.13 -12.06 4.28
C SER A 63 6.36 -12.63 5.68
N LYS A 64 6.90 -13.84 5.75
CA LYS A 64 7.37 -14.46 7.00
C LYS A 64 8.87 -14.27 7.22
N ASP A 65 9.63 -13.95 6.17
CA ASP A 65 11.10 -13.97 6.15
C ASP A 65 11.74 -12.76 5.47
N LEU A 66 10.93 -11.80 4.96
CA LEU A 66 11.35 -10.62 4.20
C LEU A 66 11.99 -10.93 2.84
N VAL A 67 11.98 -12.19 2.42
CA VAL A 67 12.52 -12.65 1.13
C VAL A 67 11.41 -13.06 0.19
N TYR A 68 10.49 -13.89 0.68
CA TYR A 68 9.34 -14.37 -0.09
C TYR A 68 8.10 -13.59 0.31
N TRP A 69 7.49 -12.92 -0.67
CA TRP A 69 6.35 -12.04 -0.47
C TRP A 69 5.09 -12.60 -1.12
N GLU A 70 4.01 -12.57 -0.39
CA GLU A 70 2.66 -12.88 -0.87
C GLU A 70 1.92 -11.57 -1.13
N HIS A 71 1.52 -11.34 -2.38
CA HIS A 71 0.73 -10.17 -2.76
C HIS A 71 -0.69 -10.30 -2.22
N LYS A 72 -1.18 -9.24 -1.64
CA LYS A 72 -2.52 -9.12 -1.07
C LYS A 72 -3.35 -8.13 -1.89
N PRO A 73 -4.68 -8.08 -1.70
CA PRO A 73 -5.50 -7.02 -2.28
C PRO A 73 -5.00 -5.64 -1.90
N ILE A 74 -5.29 -4.65 -2.75
CA ILE A 74 -5.01 -3.24 -2.47
C ILE A 74 -5.64 -2.86 -1.12
N ALA A 75 -4.86 -2.22 -0.25
CA ALA A 75 -5.29 -1.87 1.10
C ALA A 75 -6.04 -0.54 1.15
N LEU A 76 -5.59 0.48 0.42
CA LEU A 76 -6.22 1.79 0.38
C LEU A 76 -6.38 2.25 -1.07
N PHE A 77 -7.55 2.80 -1.36
CA PHE A 77 -7.93 3.34 -2.65
C PHE A 77 -8.08 4.86 -2.58
N PRO A 78 -7.80 5.60 -3.67
CA PRO A 78 -8.22 6.99 -3.78
C PRO A 78 -9.71 7.15 -3.50
N ASP A 79 -10.08 8.26 -2.86
CA ASP A 79 -11.46 8.62 -2.57
C ASP A 79 -11.72 10.13 -2.85
N GLU A 80 -12.81 10.67 -2.32
CA GLU A 80 -13.17 12.09 -2.49
C GLU A 80 -12.16 13.07 -1.87
N ASN A 81 -11.26 12.59 -0.96
CA ASN A 81 -10.21 13.41 -0.35
C ASN A 81 -8.93 13.46 -1.19
N GLY A 82 -8.78 12.56 -2.16
CA GLY A 82 -7.65 12.53 -3.09
C GLY A 82 -6.94 11.19 -3.22
N TYR A 83 -5.73 11.24 -3.77
CA TYR A 83 -4.82 10.10 -3.90
C TYR A 83 -4.23 9.72 -2.54
N ILE A 84 -3.90 8.45 -2.38
CA ILE A 84 -3.30 7.94 -1.15
C ILE A 84 -1.77 8.04 -1.26
N PHE A 85 -1.19 9.09 -0.67
CA PHE A 85 0.25 9.28 -0.63
C PHE A 85 0.89 8.54 0.53
N SER A 86 2.20 8.68 0.66
CA SER A 86 3.01 7.91 1.60
C SER A 86 2.65 8.14 3.06
N GLY A 87 2.94 7.14 3.87
CA GLY A 87 2.65 7.14 5.29
C GLY A 87 3.25 5.95 6.02
N SER A 88 2.85 5.80 7.27
CA SER A 88 3.32 4.76 8.17
C SER A 88 2.15 3.95 8.73
N ALA A 89 2.44 2.77 9.26
CA ALA A 89 1.47 1.97 10.00
C ALA A 89 2.04 1.55 11.35
N VAL A 90 1.18 1.35 12.32
CA VAL A 90 1.51 0.87 13.66
C VAL A 90 0.47 -0.11 14.14
N LEU A 91 0.91 -1.17 14.81
CA LEU A 91 0.02 -2.03 15.57
C LEU A 91 -0.26 -1.37 16.93
N ASP A 92 -1.48 -0.92 17.16
CA ASP A 92 -1.91 -0.34 18.42
C ASP A 92 -2.26 -1.41 19.46
N LYS A 93 -1.23 -2.08 19.97
CA LYS A 93 -1.34 -3.23 20.90
C LYS A 93 -2.21 -2.98 22.12
N ASN A 94 -2.26 -1.75 22.58
CA ASN A 94 -2.99 -1.37 23.78
C ASN A 94 -4.34 -0.73 23.47
N ASN A 95 -4.71 -0.67 22.18
CA ASN A 95 -5.92 -0.01 21.69
C ASN A 95 -6.06 1.44 22.24
N THR A 96 -4.96 2.16 22.23
CA THR A 96 -4.90 3.56 22.73
C THR A 96 -5.68 4.52 21.84
N SER A 97 -5.83 4.18 20.55
CA SER A 97 -6.68 4.90 19.59
C SER A 97 -8.18 4.69 19.82
N GLY A 98 -8.57 3.57 20.46
CA GLY A 98 -9.96 3.17 20.59
C GLY A 98 -10.58 2.62 19.29
N LEU A 99 -9.77 2.37 18.24
CA LEU A 99 -10.24 1.92 16.92
C LEU A 99 -10.44 0.40 16.82
N GLY A 100 -9.99 -0.36 17.81
CA GLY A 100 -10.15 -1.81 17.90
C GLY A 100 -10.54 -2.24 19.31
N THR A 101 -10.04 -3.41 19.72
CA THR A 101 -10.19 -3.95 21.08
C THR A 101 -8.85 -4.45 21.62
N LEU A 102 -8.76 -4.74 22.92
CA LEU A 102 -7.54 -5.36 23.49
C LEU A 102 -7.29 -6.78 22.96
N ASP A 103 -8.38 -7.51 22.64
CA ASP A 103 -8.29 -8.88 22.09
C ASP A 103 -8.04 -8.87 20.57
N ASN A 104 -8.34 -7.76 19.90
CA ASN A 104 -8.08 -7.54 18.48
C ASN A 104 -7.53 -6.12 18.27
N PRO A 105 -6.24 -5.91 18.57
CA PRO A 105 -5.61 -4.61 18.44
C PRO A 105 -5.55 -4.19 16.96
N PRO A 106 -5.91 -2.94 16.63
CA PRO A 106 -5.99 -2.51 15.24
C PRO A 106 -4.60 -2.25 14.66
N LEU A 107 -4.44 -2.54 13.39
CA LEU A 107 -3.38 -1.96 12.58
C LEU A 107 -3.85 -0.58 12.11
N VAL A 108 -3.15 0.47 12.53
CA VAL A 108 -3.51 1.86 12.23
C VAL A 108 -2.52 2.43 11.23
N ALA A 109 -3.01 2.89 10.09
CA ALA A 109 -2.24 3.62 9.09
C ALA A 109 -2.48 5.13 9.23
N ILE A 110 -1.42 5.91 9.13
CA ILE A 110 -1.45 7.37 9.05
C ILE A 110 -0.73 7.74 7.76
N PHE A 111 -1.42 8.44 6.88
CA PHE A 111 -0.94 8.73 5.53
C PHE A 111 -1.36 10.13 5.06
N THR A 112 -0.85 10.55 3.91
CA THR A 112 -1.20 11.84 3.32
C THR A 112 -2.20 11.62 2.19
N TYR A 113 -3.33 12.31 2.25
CA TYR A 113 -4.17 12.55 1.07
C TYR A 113 -3.56 13.63 0.19
N HIS A 114 -3.66 13.46 -1.11
CA HIS A 114 -3.23 14.44 -2.09
C HIS A 114 -4.36 14.77 -3.08
N ASP A 115 -4.92 15.97 -2.97
CA ASP A 115 -5.97 16.47 -3.87
C ASP A 115 -5.33 17.16 -5.08
N ILE A 116 -5.27 16.46 -6.20
CA ILE A 116 -4.68 16.93 -7.44
C ILE A 116 -5.43 18.14 -8.03
N ASN A 117 -6.71 18.32 -7.73
CA ASN A 117 -7.49 19.46 -8.23
C ASN A 117 -7.13 20.73 -7.45
N LYS A 118 -7.06 20.63 -6.13
CA LYS A 118 -6.60 21.73 -5.28
C LYS A 118 -5.16 22.15 -5.61
N GLU A 119 -4.27 21.19 -5.88
CA GLU A 119 -2.90 21.50 -6.31
C GLU A 119 -2.90 22.31 -7.61
N LYS A 120 -3.66 21.87 -8.64
CA LYS A 120 -3.78 22.57 -9.91
C LYS A 120 -4.37 23.97 -9.79
N ASP A 121 -5.27 24.17 -8.85
CA ASP A 121 -5.89 25.44 -8.54
C ASP A 121 -4.97 26.39 -7.72
N GLY A 122 -3.78 25.88 -7.31
CA GLY A 122 -2.81 26.65 -6.53
C GLY A 122 -3.18 26.83 -5.06
N SER A 123 -4.07 25.99 -4.54
CA SER A 123 -4.42 25.97 -3.12
C SER A 123 -3.24 25.48 -2.27
N ASN A 124 -3.11 25.94 -1.04
CA ASN A 124 -2.06 25.51 -0.11
C ASN A 124 -2.47 24.31 0.76
N ASP A 125 -3.73 23.86 0.70
CA ASP A 125 -4.30 22.77 1.48
C ASP A 125 -4.59 21.51 0.63
N PHE A 126 -3.80 21.29 -0.42
CA PHE A 126 -3.94 20.13 -1.31
C PHE A 126 -3.40 18.83 -0.71
N GLN A 127 -2.70 18.91 0.43
CA GLN A 127 -2.26 17.74 1.19
C GLN A 127 -2.78 17.80 2.62
N THR A 128 -3.45 16.72 3.05
CA THR A 128 -4.00 16.57 4.40
C THR A 128 -3.68 15.20 4.95
N GLN A 129 -3.69 15.06 6.28
CA GLN A 129 -3.43 13.76 6.91
C GLN A 129 -4.70 12.93 6.97
N GLY A 130 -4.58 11.66 6.58
CA GLY A 130 -5.61 10.64 6.69
C GLY A 130 -5.25 9.56 7.69
N ILE A 131 -6.27 8.86 8.20
CA ILE A 131 -6.13 7.69 9.06
C ILE A 131 -7.02 6.56 8.53
N ALA A 132 -6.48 5.35 8.52
CA ALA A 132 -7.23 4.14 8.26
C ALA A 132 -6.85 3.05 9.27
N TYR A 133 -7.73 2.07 9.48
CA TYR A 133 -7.47 0.97 10.42
C TYR A 133 -8.16 -0.33 9.98
N SER A 134 -7.68 -1.45 10.50
CA SER A 134 -8.22 -2.79 10.23
C SER A 134 -8.62 -3.49 11.52
#